data_9324993e65f536eebfd28d700b81b953
#
_entry.id   9324993e65f536eebfd28d700b81b953
#
_cell.length_a   1.000
_cell.length_b   1.000
_cell.length_c   1.000
_cell.angle_alpha   90.00
_cell.angle_beta   90.00
_cell.angle_gamma   90.00
#
_symmetry.space_group_name_H-M   'P 1'
#
loop_
_entity.id
_entity.type
_entity.pdbx_description
1 polymer ?
#
loop_
_entity_poly.entity_id
_entity_poly.type
_entity_poly.pdbx_seq_one_letter_code
_entity_poly.pdbx_strand_id
1 'polypeptide(L)'
;MSNIQDELSMYLSKKYTDNPTSFDKSSVNLSGDSMVTELPSTKKYKDKVSVIKGKLVWAGETENNTEYKWFSEVTDGSTKRSASVRNEWKEKIAEEVEGVPIPKGFKYKEGTKDTGLVIQDDNENEFVWVPATESTYAKDTSFPGVNPKGDDTLPNGITDETADIVKYGGFYIGRYEAGIPEGDTSPSNKTGTPVSKKGATVWTSIDYTNSKASAERMISNEYVQTGLITGKAWDTTCHWIEGSLKSINESASLTDSRYYGNYKNSLAPANENSGTKRTAGFSENWKTKNIYDLAGNVWEWTSEADSSDFINRGGSYVDDGCDDPVSYRIGDIGSYTYGGMGFRPRLYIK
;
A
#
# COMPACT_ATOMS: atom_id res chain seq x y z
N MET A 1 -16.19 -11.50 -20.89
CA MET A 1 -16.05 -11.58 -22.36
C MET A 1 -16.77 -10.43 -23.09
N SER A 2 -17.91 -9.93 -22.58
CA SER A 2 -18.64 -8.78 -23.19
C SER A 2 -17.81 -7.49 -23.24
N ASN A 3 -17.11 -7.13 -22.16
CA ASN A 3 -16.37 -5.86 -22.08
C ASN A 3 -15.24 -5.70 -23.09
N ILE A 4 -14.55 -6.79 -23.44
CA ILE A 4 -13.42 -6.71 -24.39
C ILE A 4 -13.92 -6.50 -25.82
N GLN A 5 -15.03 -7.14 -26.17
CA GLN A 5 -15.66 -6.94 -27.48
C GLN A 5 -16.24 -5.53 -27.61
N ASP A 6 -16.80 -4.99 -26.50
CA ASP A 6 -17.36 -3.64 -26.47
C ASP A 6 -16.27 -2.58 -26.56
N GLU A 7 -15.17 -2.74 -25.82
CA GLU A 7 -14.01 -1.83 -25.88
C GLU A 7 -13.32 -1.86 -27.24
N LEU A 8 -13.15 -3.06 -27.83
CA LEU A 8 -12.62 -3.19 -29.18
C LEU A 8 -13.56 -2.56 -30.20
N SER A 9 -14.86 -2.80 -30.07
CA SER A 9 -15.87 -2.23 -30.96
C SER A 9 -15.91 -0.70 -30.89
N MET A 10 -15.81 -0.13 -29.68
CA MET A 10 -15.71 1.31 -29.48
C MET A 10 -14.43 1.90 -30.08
N TYR A 11 -13.28 1.25 -29.84
CA TYR A 11 -12.01 1.71 -30.40
C TYR A 11 -12.00 1.64 -31.93
N LEU A 12 -12.44 0.54 -32.50
CA LEU A 12 -12.51 0.37 -33.95
C LEU A 12 -13.52 1.35 -34.56
N SER A 13 -14.66 1.58 -33.90
CA SER A 13 -15.64 2.60 -34.32
C SER A 13 -15.05 4.00 -34.33
N LYS A 14 -14.34 4.39 -33.26
CA LYS A 14 -13.71 5.71 -33.14
C LYS A 14 -12.65 5.92 -34.21
N LYS A 15 -11.78 4.93 -34.42
CA LYS A 15 -10.76 4.99 -35.47
C LYS A 15 -11.36 4.99 -36.91
N TYR A 16 -12.45 4.25 -37.11
CA TYR A 16 -13.17 4.26 -38.39
C TYR A 16 -13.84 5.59 -38.67
N THR A 17 -14.33 6.27 -37.62
CA THR A 17 -14.92 7.60 -37.72
C THR A 17 -13.85 8.66 -38.03
N ASP A 18 -12.68 8.54 -37.42
CA ASP A 18 -11.56 9.47 -37.60
C ASP A 18 -10.83 9.26 -38.94
N ASN A 19 -10.95 8.06 -39.56
CA ASN A 19 -10.31 7.77 -40.85
C ASN A 19 -11.06 6.65 -41.65
N PRO A 20 -12.24 6.95 -42.22
CA PRO A 20 -13.18 5.95 -42.71
C PRO A 20 -12.73 5.17 -43.95
N THR A 21 -11.66 5.58 -44.64
CA THR A 21 -11.27 5.01 -45.92
C THR A 21 -10.22 3.89 -45.84
N SER A 22 -9.75 3.51 -44.67
CA SER A 22 -8.58 2.64 -44.56
C SER A 22 -8.73 1.40 -43.66
N PHE A 23 -9.94 1.12 -43.14
CA PHE A 23 -10.14 -0.04 -42.26
C PHE A 23 -11.05 -1.10 -42.84
N ASP A 24 -10.48 -2.26 -43.13
CA ASP A 24 -11.22 -3.46 -43.53
C ASP A 24 -11.50 -4.34 -42.33
N LYS A 25 -12.78 -4.47 -41.94
CA LYS A 25 -13.22 -5.34 -40.82
C LYS A 25 -12.91 -6.84 -41.09
N SER A 26 -12.73 -7.23 -42.34
CA SER A 26 -12.40 -8.61 -42.70
C SER A 26 -10.99 -9.03 -42.32
N SER A 27 -10.12 -8.06 -42.01
CA SER A 27 -8.76 -8.31 -41.57
C SER A 27 -8.63 -8.64 -40.04
N VAL A 28 -9.73 -8.54 -39.29
CA VAL A 28 -9.75 -8.89 -37.86
C VAL A 28 -10.02 -10.37 -37.72
N ASN A 29 -8.99 -11.14 -37.37
CA ASN A 29 -9.11 -12.57 -37.14
C ASN A 29 -9.31 -12.85 -35.64
N LEU A 30 -10.52 -13.25 -35.27
CA LEU A 30 -10.88 -13.67 -33.92
C LEU A 30 -10.83 -15.20 -33.88
N SER A 31 -9.68 -15.79 -33.64
CA SER A 31 -9.56 -17.23 -33.49
C SER A 31 -8.90 -17.59 -32.14
N GLY A 32 -9.62 -18.33 -31.30
CA GLY A 32 -9.10 -18.88 -30.05
C GLY A 32 -8.74 -17.84 -29.00
N ASP A 33 -7.67 -18.08 -28.25
CA ASP A 33 -7.22 -17.25 -27.12
C ASP A 33 -6.41 -16.01 -27.53
N SER A 34 -6.27 -15.74 -28.82
CA SER A 34 -5.53 -14.58 -29.33
C SER A 34 -6.22 -13.95 -30.53
N MET A 35 -6.31 -12.65 -30.50
CA MET A 35 -6.68 -11.81 -31.63
C MET A 35 -5.48 -10.97 -32.03
N VAL A 36 -5.10 -10.99 -33.30
CA VAL A 36 -4.05 -10.13 -33.85
C VAL A 36 -4.64 -9.35 -35.02
N THR A 37 -4.56 -8.04 -34.96
CA THR A 37 -4.91 -7.16 -36.09
C THR A 37 -3.83 -6.11 -36.29
N GLU A 38 -3.57 -5.78 -37.57
CA GLU A 38 -2.70 -4.64 -37.88
C GLU A 38 -3.62 -3.40 -37.97
N LEU A 39 -3.31 -2.41 -37.17
CA LEU A 39 -3.98 -1.13 -37.27
C LEU A 39 -3.53 -0.42 -38.56
N PRO A 40 -4.45 0.21 -39.32
CA PRO A 40 -4.07 0.93 -40.52
C PRO A 40 -3.07 2.03 -40.18
N SER A 41 -1.95 2.01 -40.87
CA SER A 41 -0.85 2.93 -40.63
C SER A 41 -1.21 4.35 -41.08
N THR A 42 -1.49 5.21 -40.13
CA THR A 42 -0.91 6.55 -40.28
C THR A 42 0.56 6.39 -39.98
N LYS A 43 1.46 7.01 -40.71
CA LYS A 43 2.95 6.84 -40.67
C LYS A 43 3.63 6.78 -39.29
N LYS A 44 2.90 6.73 -38.20
CA LYS A 44 3.34 6.73 -36.81
C LYS A 44 3.12 5.42 -36.03
N TYR A 45 2.27 4.52 -36.52
CA TYR A 45 1.87 3.36 -35.73
C TYR A 45 1.81 2.11 -36.61
N LYS A 46 2.89 1.36 -36.67
CA LYS A 46 2.88 -0.04 -37.11
C LYS A 46 2.53 -0.92 -35.90
N ASP A 47 1.34 -0.70 -35.34
CA ASP A 47 0.98 -1.32 -34.09
C ASP A 47 0.10 -2.52 -34.35
N LYS A 48 0.43 -3.63 -33.69
CA LYS A 48 -0.41 -4.83 -33.64
C LYS A 48 -1.16 -4.84 -32.33
N VAL A 49 -2.45 -5.01 -32.38
CA VAL A 49 -3.28 -5.25 -31.20
C VAL A 49 -3.53 -6.75 -31.09
N SER A 50 -3.25 -7.31 -29.94
CA SER A 50 -3.45 -8.73 -29.66
C SER A 50 -4.35 -8.90 -28.44
N VAL A 51 -5.11 -9.99 -28.38
CA VAL A 51 -5.78 -10.42 -27.15
C VAL A 51 -4.93 -11.53 -26.53
N ILE A 52 -4.40 -11.25 -25.35
CA ILE A 52 -3.63 -12.22 -24.58
C ILE A 52 -4.38 -12.46 -23.26
N LYS A 53 -4.77 -13.73 -23.00
CA LYS A 53 -5.54 -14.11 -21.81
C LYS A 53 -6.79 -13.23 -21.58
N GLY A 54 -7.52 -12.94 -22.66
CA GLY A 54 -8.76 -12.17 -22.59
C GLY A 54 -8.60 -10.66 -22.39
N LYS A 55 -7.38 -10.11 -22.48
CA LYS A 55 -7.12 -8.66 -22.41
C LYS A 55 -6.50 -8.18 -23.71
N LEU A 56 -6.93 -6.99 -24.17
CA LEU A 56 -6.34 -6.31 -25.33
C LEU A 56 -4.94 -5.82 -24.96
N VAL A 57 -3.97 -6.16 -25.77
CA VAL A 57 -2.59 -5.70 -25.66
C VAL A 57 -2.13 -5.11 -26.97
N TRP A 58 -1.43 -4.01 -26.88
CA TRP A 58 -0.76 -3.39 -28.00
C TRP A 58 0.69 -3.86 -28.10
N ALA A 59 1.16 -4.14 -29.31
CA ALA A 59 2.54 -4.46 -29.57
C ALA A 59 3.15 -3.38 -30.46
N GLY A 60 4.00 -2.53 -29.89
CA GLY A 60 4.81 -1.55 -30.64
C GLY A 60 6.19 -2.12 -30.96
N GLU A 61 6.68 -1.89 -32.16
CA GLU A 61 8.08 -2.15 -32.51
C GLU A 61 8.92 -0.92 -32.13
N THR A 62 9.79 -1.06 -31.14
CA THR A 62 10.97 -0.21 -31.00
C THR A 62 12.11 -0.85 -31.79
N GLU A 63 13.09 -0.07 -32.22
CA GLU A 63 14.15 -0.50 -33.17
C GLU A 63 14.87 -1.81 -32.81
N ASN A 64 14.70 -2.36 -31.60
CA ASN A 64 15.31 -3.60 -31.16
C ASN A 64 14.44 -4.53 -30.29
N ASN A 65 13.18 -4.20 -29.95
CA ASN A 65 12.32 -5.04 -29.11
C ASN A 65 10.84 -4.76 -29.33
N THR A 66 10.03 -5.83 -29.36
CA THR A 66 8.56 -5.72 -29.36
C THR A 66 8.07 -5.48 -27.94
N GLU A 67 7.59 -4.28 -27.65
CA GLU A 67 6.93 -3.96 -26.40
C GLU A 67 5.44 -4.25 -26.47
N TYR A 68 4.94 -5.04 -25.51
CA TYR A 68 3.50 -5.29 -25.34
C TYR A 68 2.95 -4.40 -24.24
N LYS A 69 1.92 -3.63 -24.54
CA LYS A 69 1.21 -2.77 -23.59
C LYS A 69 -0.24 -3.18 -23.49
N TRP A 70 -0.84 -2.99 -22.31
CA TRP A 70 -2.28 -3.14 -22.17
C TRP A 70 -2.99 -2.01 -22.94
N PHE A 71 -4.13 -2.33 -23.55
CA PHE A 71 -4.86 -1.36 -24.38
C PHE A 71 -5.28 -0.12 -23.56
N SER A 72 -5.69 -0.29 -22.29
CA SER A 72 -5.99 0.80 -21.36
C SER A 72 -4.80 1.74 -21.13
N GLU A 73 -3.59 1.23 -21.17
CA GLU A 73 -2.35 2.01 -21.00
C GLU A 73 -2.01 2.84 -22.25
N VAL A 74 -2.50 2.42 -23.41
CA VAL A 74 -2.29 3.12 -24.67
C VAL A 74 -3.28 4.28 -24.84
N THR A 75 -4.49 4.17 -24.26
CA THR A 75 -5.55 5.15 -24.44
C THR A 75 -5.49 6.33 -23.49
N ASP A 76 -4.97 6.17 -22.27
CA ASP A 76 -4.90 7.23 -21.27
C ASP A 76 -3.49 7.82 -21.07
N GLY A 77 -2.47 7.22 -21.64
CA GLY A 77 -1.10 7.74 -21.62
C GLY A 77 -0.38 7.63 -20.27
N SER A 78 -0.97 7.00 -19.26
CA SER A 78 -0.52 7.13 -17.87
C SER A 78 0.33 6.00 -17.33
N THR A 79 0.29 4.77 -17.88
CA THR A 79 1.10 3.68 -17.29
C THR A 79 1.66 2.74 -18.35
N LYS A 80 2.96 2.87 -18.63
CA LYS A 80 3.69 2.02 -19.56
C LYS A 80 4.30 0.84 -18.81
N ARG A 81 3.73 -0.35 -18.92
CA ARG A 81 4.36 -1.58 -18.40
C ARG A 81 4.93 -2.39 -19.57
N SER A 82 6.26 -2.51 -19.63
CA SER A 82 6.95 -3.30 -20.65
C SER A 82 6.74 -4.81 -20.44
N ALA A 83 7.02 -5.62 -21.48
CA ALA A 83 6.94 -7.08 -21.38
C ALA A 83 7.94 -7.66 -20.36
N SER A 84 9.09 -7.02 -20.17
CA SER A 84 10.07 -7.40 -19.15
C SER A 84 9.50 -7.22 -17.74
N VAL A 85 8.85 -6.10 -17.45
CA VAL A 85 8.17 -5.86 -16.17
C VAL A 85 7.10 -6.92 -15.90
N ARG A 86 6.40 -7.42 -16.93
CA ARG A 86 5.42 -8.50 -16.74
C ARG A 86 6.03 -9.84 -16.41
N ASN A 87 7.18 -10.17 -16.97
CA ASN A 87 7.86 -11.42 -16.64
C ASN A 87 8.37 -11.37 -15.19
N GLU A 88 8.97 -10.27 -14.77
CA GLU A 88 9.33 -10.05 -13.38
C GLU A 88 8.12 -10.07 -12.44
N TRP A 89 7.00 -9.47 -12.87
CA TRP A 89 5.73 -9.53 -12.14
C TRP A 89 5.27 -10.96 -11.91
N LYS A 90 5.24 -11.81 -12.96
CA LYS A 90 4.85 -13.22 -12.86
C LYS A 90 5.76 -14.05 -11.96
N GLU A 91 7.01 -13.65 -11.84
CA GLU A 91 7.95 -14.34 -10.96
C GLU A 91 7.68 -14.06 -9.48
N LYS A 92 7.19 -12.89 -9.14
CA LYS A 92 7.00 -12.42 -7.76
C LYS A 92 5.55 -12.36 -7.30
N ILE A 93 4.61 -12.19 -8.22
CA ILE A 93 3.19 -12.05 -7.95
C ILE A 93 2.46 -13.38 -8.16
N ALA A 94 1.66 -13.79 -7.16
CA ALA A 94 0.84 -14.99 -7.22
C ALA A 94 -0.44 -14.75 -8.02
N GLU A 95 -1.12 -13.64 -7.73
CA GLU A 95 -2.37 -13.25 -8.36
C GLU A 95 -2.55 -11.72 -8.37
N GLU A 96 -3.56 -11.24 -9.07
CA GLU A 96 -3.95 -9.83 -9.09
C GLU A 96 -5.44 -9.73 -8.81
N VAL A 97 -5.82 -8.88 -7.84
CA VAL A 97 -7.20 -8.59 -7.49
C VAL A 97 -7.45 -7.09 -7.67
N GLU A 98 -8.39 -6.69 -8.52
CA GLU A 98 -8.69 -5.29 -8.84
C GLU A 98 -7.46 -4.44 -9.25
N GLY A 99 -6.49 -5.05 -9.92
CA GLY A 99 -5.24 -4.39 -10.30
C GLY A 99 -4.21 -4.31 -9.16
N VAL A 100 -4.51 -4.85 -7.99
CA VAL A 100 -3.58 -4.92 -6.85
C VAL A 100 -2.77 -6.22 -6.93
N PRO A 101 -1.43 -6.15 -6.96
CA PRO A 101 -0.58 -7.33 -7.03
C PRO A 101 -0.50 -8.03 -5.68
N ILE A 102 -0.85 -9.30 -5.61
CA ILE A 102 -0.67 -10.14 -4.42
C ILE A 102 0.63 -10.92 -4.56
N PRO A 103 1.65 -10.67 -3.74
CA PRO A 103 2.93 -11.34 -3.86
C PRO A 103 2.83 -12.82 -3.49
N LYS A 104 3.75 -13.63 -4.03
CA LYS A 104 3.86 -15.04 -3.67
C LYS A 104 4.10 -15.21 -2.17
N GLY A 105 3.44 -16.21 -1.57
CA GLY A 105 3.40 -16.42 -0.13
C GLY A 105 2.24 -15.73 0.56
N PHE A 106 1.42 -14.98 -0.19
CA PHE A 106 0.20 -14.33 0.31
C PHE A 106 -1.02 -14.75 -0.50
N LYS A 107 -2.20 -14.57 0.12
CA LYS A 107 -3.52 -14.79 -0.47
C LYS A 107 -4.39 -13.56 -0.20
N TYR A 108 -5.28 -13.26 -1.14
CA TYR A 108 -6.36 -12.30 -0.89
C TYR A 108 -7.21 -12.78 0.29
N LYS A 109 -7.56 -11.87 1.18
CA LYS A 109 -8.42 -12.13 2.32
C LYS A 109 -9.77 -11.43 2.19
N GLU A 110 -9.76 -10.11 2.10
CA GLU A 110 -10.98 -9.30 2.04
C GLU A 110 -10.69 -7.86 1.56
N GLY A 111 -11.76 -7.09 1.37
CA GLY A 111 -11.69 -5.68 1.00
C GLY A 111 -11.48 -5.47 -0.49
N THR A 112 -11.46 -4.21 -0.89
CA THR A 112 -11.24 -3.75 -2.26
C THR A 112 -10.08 -2.77 -2.29
N LYS A 113 -9.62 -2.40 -3.48
CA LYS A 113 -8.62 -1.34 -3.65
C LYS A 113 -9.02 -0.04 -2.93
N ASP A 114 -10.32 0.30 -2.93
CA ASP A 114 -10.83 1.54 -2.33
C ASP A 114 -11.11 1.42 -0.84
N THR A 115 -11.49 0.25 -0.34
CA THR A 115 -11.84 0.02 1.06
C THR A 115 -10.68 -0.53 1.89
N GLY A 116 -9.55 -0.82 1.28
CA GLY A 116 -8.39 -1.47 1.87
C GLY A 116 -8.39 -2.97 1.57
N LEU A 117 -7.75 -3.36 0.45
CA LEU A 117 -7.55 -4.76 0.10
C LEU A 117 -6.56 -5.39 1.08
N VAL A 118 -6.98 -6.48 1.71
CA VAL A 118 -6.20 -7.22 2.71
C VAL A 118 -5.63 -8.48 2.10
N ILE A 119 -4.35 -8.71 2.33
CA ILE A 119 -3.67 -9.97 2.05
C ILE A 119 -3.20 -10.62 3.34
N GLN A 120 -3.06 -11.94 3.32
CA GLN A 120 -2.64 -12.74 4.47
C GLN A 120 -1.59 -13.78 4.05
N ASP A 121 -0.53 -13.96 4.85
CA ASP A 121 0.42 -15.05 4.69
C ASP A 121 -0.06 -16.36 5.36
N ASP A 122 0.69 -17.45 5.20
CA ASP A 122 0.35 -18.74 5.82
C ASP A 122 0.52 -18.74 7.36
N ASN A 123 1.22 -17.73 7.91
CA ASN A 123 1.32 -17.50 9.35
C ASN A 123 0.24 -16.53 9.86
N GLU A 124 -0.77 -16.21 9.06
CA GLU A 124 -1.89 -15.33 9.39
C GLU A 124 -1.51 -13.86 9.63
N ASN A 125 -0.33 -13.43 9.20
CA ASN A 125 0.01 -12.01 9.18
C ASN A 125 -0.75 -11.29 8.09
N GLU A 126 -1.33 -10.13 8.40
CA GLU A 126 -2.20 -9.38 7.51
C GLU A 126 -1.60 -8.03 7.14
N PHE A 127 -1.73 -7.70 5.86
CA PHE A 127 -1.29 -6.42 5.30
C PHE A 127 -2.39 -5.80 4.46
N VAL A 128 -2.44 -4.48 4.44
CA VAL A 128 -3.43 -3.69 3.70
C VAL A 128 -2.74 -2.95 2.57
N TRP A 129 -3.33 -3.02 1.38
CA TRP A 129 -2.89 -2.24 0.23
C TRP A 129 -3.30 -0.77 0.35
N VAL A 130 -2.33 0.11 0.19
CA VAL A 130 -2.51 1.56 0.09
C VAL A 130 -2.21 1.98 -1.36
N PRO A 131 -3.19 2.41 -2.14
CA PRO A 131 -2.97 2.88 -3.50
C PRO A 131 -2.22 4.22 -3.48
N ALA A 132 -1.24 4.36 -4.35
CA ALA A 132 -0.46 5.57 -4.50
C ALA A 132 0.07 5.72 -5.93
N THR A 133 0.36 6.96 -6.31
CA THR A 133 1.07 7.30 -7.53
C THR A 133 2.40 7.97 -7.15
N GLU A 134 3.33 8.05 -8.08
CA GLU A 134 4.59 8.76 -7.85
C GLU A 134 4.38 10.19 -7.33
N SER A 135 3.35 10.88 -7.81
CA SER A 135 3.02 12.24 -7.40
C SER A 135 2.34 12.36 -6.03
N THR A 136 1.69 11.29 -5.55
CA THR A 136 1.01 11.27 -4.25
C THR A 136 1.84 10.62 -3.15
N TYR A 137 2.92 9.95 -3.51
CA TYR A 137 3.83 9.30 -2.56
C TYR A 137 4.88 10.29 -2.06
N ALA A 138 4.54 11.04 -1.04
CA ALA A 138 5.38 12.13 -0.51
C ALA A 138 5.18 12.33 0.99
N LYS A 139 6.17 12.95 1.64
CA LYS A 139 5.99 13.50 2.98
C LYS A 139 5.14 14.78 2.91
N ASP A 140 4.22 14.92 3.84
CA ASP A 140 3.47 16.17 4.03
C ASP A 140 4.11 17.02 5.13
N THR A 141 4.83 18.05 4.72
CA THR A 141 5.51 18.95 5.65
C THR A 141 4.55 19.91 6.38
N SER A 142 3.27 19.92 6.03
CA SER A 142 2.24 20.68 6.73
C SER A 142 1.66 19.95 7.94
N PHE A 143 1.92 18.65 8.07
CA PHE A 143 1.47 17.89 9.23
C PHE A 143 2.14 18.39 10.52
N PRO A 144 1.38 18.43 11.64
CA PRO A 144 1.85 19.03 12.89
C PRO A 144 3.01 18.24 13.52
N GLY A 145 3.77 18.94 14.40
CA GLY A 145 4.89 18.39 15.13
C GLY A 145 6.24 18.67 14.48
N VAL A 146 7.19 17.74 14.63
CA VAL A 146 8.54 17.89 14.08
C VAL A 146 8.48 17.74 12.55
N ASN A 147 9.23 18.57 11.84
CA ASN A 147 9.37 18.46 10.40
C ASN A 147 10.75 17.88 10.06
N PRO A 148 10.86 16.56 9.88
CA PRO A 148 12.14 15.91 9.69
C PRO A 148 12.73 16.27 8.33
N LYS A 149 14.04 16.55 8.33
CA LYS A 149 14.82 16.91 7.14
C LYS A 149 15.55 15.72 6.54
N GLY A 150 15.64 14.60 7.28
CA GLY A 150 16.34 13.40 6.86
C GLY A 150 15.50 12.52 5.93
N ASP A 151 16.18 11.65 5.21
CA ASP A 151 15.56 10.59 4.42
C ASP A 151 15.13 9.42 5.32
N ASP A 152 14.15 8.67 4.83
CA ASP A 152 13.73 7.42 5.47
C ASP A 152 14.84 6.35 5.34
N THR A 153 15.08 5.59 6.40
CA THR A 153 16.00 4.46 6.35
C THR A 153 15.29 3.21 5.86
N LEU A 154 15.69 2.71 4.71
CA LEU A 154 15.08 1.54 4.09
C LEU A 154 15.65 0.22 4.65
N PRO A 155 14.88 -0.88 4.63
CA PRO A 155 15.36 -2.19 5.05
C PRO A 155 16.40 -2.75 4.07
N ASN A 156 17.22 -3.69 4.55
CA ASN A 156 18.25 -4.33 3.75
C ASN A 156 17.67 -4.94 2.46
N GLY A 157 18.31 -4.64 1.34
CA GLY A 157 17.91 -5.14 0.01
C GLY A 157 16.84 -4.29 -0.70
N ILE A 158 16.33 -3.25 -0.06
CA ILE A 158 15.45 -2.25 -0.67
C ILE A 158 16.26 -0.95 -0.85
N THR A 159 16.44 -0.53 -2.08
CA THR A 159 17.24 0.67 -2.42
C THR A 159 16.41 1.85 -2.85
N ASP A 160 15.14 1.61 -3.17
CA ASP A 160 14.19 2.64 -3.59
C ASP A 160 12.80 2.31 -3.04
N GLU A 161 12.29 3.16 -2.17
CA GLU A 161 10.95 3.00 -1.60
C GLU A 161 9.81 3.36 -2.58
N THR A 162 10.15 4.05 -3.67
CA THR A 162 9.18 4.43 -4.71
C THR A 162 9.01 3.35 -5.77
N ALA A 163 9.86 2.33 -5.77
CA ALA A 163 9.84 1.26 -6.76
C ALA A 163 8.48 0.53 -6.81
N ASP A 164 7.89 0.21 -5.65
CA ASP A 164 6.56 -0.40 -5.57
C ASP A 164 5.48 0.52 -6.13
N ILE A 165 5.59 1.83 -5.86
CA ILE A 165 4.64 2.84 -6.31
C ILE A 165 4.64 2.94 -7.84
N VAL A 166 5.83 3.09 -8.42
CA VAL A 166 5.99 3.19 -9.88
C VAL A 166 5.59 1.90 -10.58
N LYS A 167 5.98 0.75 -10.00
CA LYS A 167 5.80 -0.55 -10.60
C LYS A 167 4.38 -1.11 -10.42
N TYR A 168 3.81 -0.92 -9.24
CA TYR A 168 2.57 -1.60 -8.83
C TYR A 168 1.40 -0.66 -8.58
N GLY A 169 1.63 0.63 -8.38
CA GLY A 169 0.59 1.64 -8.13
C GLY A 169 0.17 1.72 -6.66
N GLY A 170 1.05 1.37 -5.73
CA GLY A 170 0.81 1.42 -4.29
C GLY A 170 1.78 0.55 -3.50
N PHE A 171 1.49 0.33 -2.22
CA PHE A 171 2.31 -0.43 -1.29
C PHE A 171 1.46 -1.10 -0.21
N TYR A 172 2.06 -2.01 0.55
CA TYR A 172 1.41 -2.70 1.65
C TYR A 172 1.94 -2.22 2.99
N ILE A 173 1.04 -2.04 3.97
CA ILE A 173 1.39 -1.80 5.38
C ILE A 173 0.73 -2.85 6.28
N GLY A 174 1.28 -3.09 7.46
CA GLY A 174 0.65 -3.96 8.45
C GLY A 174 -0.77 -3.54 8.75
N ARG A 175 -1.71 -4.47 8.67
CA ARG A 175 -3.11 -4.23 9.04
C ARG A 175 -3.25 -3.81 10.50
N TYR A 176 -2.35 -4.33 11.33
CA TYR A 176 -2.27 -4.12 12.77
C TYR A 176 -0.90 -3.59 13.18
N GLU A 177 -0.85 -2.94 14.33
CA GLU A 177 0.40 -2.69 15.04
C GLU A 177 1.17 -4.01 15.22
N ALA A 178 2.49 -3.95 15.27
CA ALA A 178 3.30 -5.15 15.50
C ALA A 178 2.98 -5.77 16.85
N GLY A 179 2.62 -7.04 16.84
CA GLY A 179 2.38 -7.84 18.03
C GLY A 179 3.63 -8.55 18.53
N ILE A 180 3.67 -8.84 19.83
CA ILE A 180 4.69 -9.70 20.45
C ILE A 180 4.64 -11.08 19.75
N PRO A 181 5.80 -11.69 19.48
CA PRO A 181 5.88 -13.02 18.89
C PRO A 181 5.00 -14.04 19.62
N GLU A 182 4.38 -14.90 18.86
CA GLU A 182 3.54 -15.96 19.43
C GLU A 182 4.34 -16.83 20.40
N GLY A 183 3.78 -17.06 21.57
CA GLY A 183 4.45 -17.83 22.66
C GLY A 183 5.42 -17.02 23.51
N ASP A 184 5.67 -15.74 23.17
CA ASP A 184 6.49 -14.85 23.99
C ASP A 184 5.59 -13.94 24.86
N THR A 185 5.81 -13.96 26.15
CA THR A 185 5.05 -13.13 27.10
C THR A 185 5.88 -11.94 27.62
N SER A 186 7.15 -11.84 27.21
CA SER A 186 8.06 -10.81 27.67
C SER A 186 8.24 -9.69 26.65
N PRO A 187 7.70 -8.48 26.89
CA PRO A 187 7.97 -7.32 26.03
C PRO A 187 9.46 -6.92 25.99
N SER A 188 10.30 -7.50 26.84
CA SER A 188 11.74 -7.29 26.85
C SER A 188 12.50 -8.20 25.87
N ASN A 189 11.87 -9.23 25.29
CA ASN A 189 12.52 -10.03 24.25
C ASN A 189 12.55 -9.24 22.94
N LYS A 190 13.75 -8.74 22.62
CA LYS A 190 13.99 -7.90 21.44
C LYS A 190 14.45 -8.69 20.21
N THR A 191 14.46 -10.02 20.27
CA THR A 191 15.00 -10.90 19.23
C THR A 191 13.94 -11.73 18.51
N GLY A 192 12.70 -11.70 18.98
CA GLY A 192 11.60 -12.44 18.37
C GLY A 192 11.15 -11.87 17.02
N THR A 193 10.34 -12.64 16.32
CA THR A 193 9.71 -12.24 15.06
C THR A 193 8.32 -11.65 15.34
N PRO A 194 8.06 -10.38 15.03
CA PRO A 194 6.76 -9.77 15.28
C PRO A 194 5.66 -10.39 14.42
N VAL A 195 4.41 -10.16 14.82
CA VAL A 195 3.24 -10.56 14.05
C VAL A 195 2.35 -9.35 13.73
N SER A 196 1.61 -9.41 12.62
CA SER A 196 0.54 -8.44 12.29
C SER A 196 -0.79 -9.19 12.29
N LYS A 197 -1.34 -9.43 13.50
CA LYS A 197 -2.54 -10.27 13.72
C LYS A 197 -3.54 -9.59 14.65
N LYS A 198 -4.82 -9.81 14.38
CA LYS A 198 -5.90 -9.37 15.29
C LYS A 198 -5.78 -10.05 16.66
N GLY A 199 -5.89 -9.26 17.71
CA GLY A 199 -5.84 -9.74 19.09
C GLY A 199 -4.45 -9.98 19.64
N ALA A 200 -3.39 -9.78 18.85
CA ALA A 200 -2.02 -9.87 19.35
C ALA A 200 -1.74 -8.80 20.42
N THR A 201 -0.98 -9.15 21.46
CA THR A 201 -0.47 -8.16 22.39
C THR A 201 0.49 -7.23 21.68
N VAL A 202 0.18 -5.92 21.66
CA VAL A 202 1.02 -4.93 20.97
C VAL A 202 2.42 -4.92 21.57
N TRP A 203 3.43 -5.00 20.71
CA TRP A 203 4.83 -4.97 21.12
C TRP A 203 5.26 -3.55 21.45
N THR A 204 5.30 -3.26 22.74
CA THR A 204 5.68 -1.95 23.26
C THR A 204 6.98 -2.04 24.10
N SER A 205 7.44 -0.90 24.60
CA SER A 205 8.71 -0.80 25.35
C SER A 205 9.90 -1.26 24.51
N ILE A 206 9.88 -0.96 23.26
CA ILE A 206 10.90 -1.28 22.26
C ILE A 206 11.48 0.01 21.69
N ASP A 207 12.81 0.11 21.61
CA ASP A 207 13.50 1.25 21.03
C ASP A 207 13.53 1.20 19.51
N TYR A 208 13.90 2.30 18.87
CA TYR A 208 13.96 2.42 17.43
C TYR A 208 14.80 1.32 16.76
N THR A 209 16.03 1.10 17.24
CA THR A 209 16.96 0.13 16.65
C THR A 209 16.39 -1.29 16.66
N ASN A 210 15.79 -1.68 17.80
CA ASN A 210 15.16 -2.99 17.93
C ASN A 210 13.84 -3.09 17.15
N SER A 211 13.05 -2.01 17.07
CA SER A 211 11.84 -1.95 16.25
C SER A 211 12.18 -2.14 14.77
N LYS A 212 13.19 -1.41 14.26
CA LYS A 212 13.68 -1.55 12.88
C LYS A 212 14.15 -2.97 12.58
N ALA A 213 15.03 -3.51 13.44
CA ALA A 213 15.54 -4.87 13.26
C ALA A 213 14.44 -5.94 13.35
N SER A 214 13.43 -5.74 14.20
CA SER A 214 12.28 -6.64 14.35
C SER A 214 11.37 -6.58 13.12
N ALA A 215 11.05 -5.40 12.63
CA ALA A 215 10.28 -5.23 11.41
C ALA A 215 10.96 -5.90 10.20
N GLU A 216 12.29 -5.77 10.06
CA GLU A 216 13.05 -6.40 8.99
C GLU A 216 13.09 -7.94 9.09
N ARG A 217 13.04 -8.49 10.31
CA ARG A 217 13.02 -9.95 10.53
C ARG A 217 11.65 -10.58 10.33
N MET A 218 10.57 -9.81 10.32
CA MET A 218 9.21 -10.35 10.25
C MET A 218 9.02 -11.25 9.04
N ILE A 219 9.32 -10.75 7.86
CA ILE A 219 9.27 -11.53 6.61
C ILE A 219 10.43 -11.07 5.72
N SER A 220 11.27 -12.02 5.32
CA SER A 220 12.34 -11.80 4.35
C SER A 220 12.54 -13.05 3.52
N ASN A 221 12.18 -12.99 2.24
CA ASN A 221 12.35 -14.09 1.29
C ASN A 221 12.67 -13.53 -0.11
N GLU A 222 12.63 -14.37 -1.13
CA GLU A 222 12.93 -13.98 -2.52
C GLU A 222 11.87 -13.05 -3.15
N TYR A 223 10.65 -13.02 -2.61
CA TYR A 223 9.53 -12.27 -3.16
C TYR A 223 9.27 -10.96 -2.43
N VAL A 224 9.44 -10.96 -1.12
CA VAL A 224 9.06 -9.82 -0.27
C VAL A 224 10.06 -9.58 0.86
N GLN A 225 10.04 -8.35 1.36
CA GLN A 225 10.79 -7.90 2.53
C GLN A 225 9.92 -6.99 3.38
N THR A 226 9.89 -7.19 4.70
CA THR A 226 9.31 -6.22 5.63
C THR A 226 10.36 -5.26 6.18
N GLY A 227 9.89 -4.10 6.64
CA GLY A 227 10.68 -3.09 7.33
C GLY A 227 9.77 -2.18 8.14
N LEU A 228 10.31 -1.19 8.84
CA LEU A 228 9.50 -0.13 9.43
C LEU A 228 8.74 0.63 8.34
N ILE A 229 7.55 1.11 8.68
CA ILE A 229 6.83 2.05 7.83
C ILE A 229 7.67 3.33 7.66
N THR A 230 7.74 3.85 6.43
CA THR A 230 8.45 5.11 6.14
C THR A 230 7.57 6.32 6.41
N GLY A 231 8.16 7.50 6.60
CA GLY A 231 7.41 8.74 6.76
C GLY A 231 6.55 9.05 5.53
N LYS A 232 7.06 8.82 4.31
CA LYS A 232 6.27 8.96 3.09
C LYS A 232 5.09 7.98 3.04
N ALA A 233 5.30 6.72 3.43
CA ALA A 233 4.22 5.73 3.46
C ALA A 233 3.15 6.10 4.50
N TRP A 234 3.57 6.60 5.67
CA TRP A 234 2.64 7.07 6.70
C TRP A 234 1.77 8.22 6.18
N ASP A 235 2.39 9.28 5.67
CA ASP A 235 1.66 10.47 5.21
C ASP A 235 0.74 10.16 4.02
N THR A 236 1.23 9.33 3.07
CA THR A 236 0.39 8.83 1.97
C THR A 236 -0.81 8.02 2.48
N THR A 237 -0.61 7.19 3.52
CA THR A 237 -1.71 6.45 4.15
C THR A 237 -2.70 7.40 4.82
N CYS A 238 -2.23 8.44 5.52
CA CYS A 238 -3.08 9.47 6.10
C CYS A 238 -3.97 10.13 5.04
N HIS A 239 -3.39 10.60 3.93
CA HIS A 239 -4.17 11.21 2.84
C HIS A 239 -5.17 10.23 2.21
N TRP A 240 -4.81 8.96 2.09
CA TRP A 240 -5.72 7.96 1.54
C TRP A 240 -6.93 7.67 2.46
N ILE A 241 -6.72 7.60 3.78
CA ILE A 241 -7.84 7.41 4.71
C ILE A 241 -8.71 8.64 4.87
N GLU A 242 -8.18 9.86 4.65
CA GLU A 242 -8.86 11.14 4.85
C GLU A 242 -10.24 11.19 4.17
N GLY A 243 -10.31 10.70 2.93
CA GLY A 243 -11.56 10.65 2.17
C GLY A 243 -12.67 9.80 2.83
N SER A 244 -12.32 8.91 3.76
CA SER A 244 -13.29 8.07 4.48
C SER A 244 -13.68 8.60 5.86
N LEU A 245 -12.92 9.55 6.43
CA LEU A 245 -13.12 10.00 7.80
C LEU A 245 -14.47 10.66 8.01
N LYS A 246 -14.94 11.46 7.04
CA LYS A 246 -16.23 12.12 7.10
C LYS A 246 -17.42 11.16 7.14
N SER A 247 -17.27 9.93 6.65
CA SER A 247 -18.28 8.89 6.78
C SER A 247 -18.34 8.27 8.19
N ILE A 248 -17.27 8.40 8.97
CA ILE A 248 -17.23 7.98 10.37
C ILE A 248 -17.90 9.05 11.24
N ASN A 249 -17.49 10.30 11.09
CA ASN A 249 -18.06 11.45 11.78
C ASN A 249 -17.72 12.74 11.00
N GLU A 250 -18.65 13.69 10.94
CA GLU A 250 -18.45 14.98 10.24
C GLU A 250 -17.27 15.80 10.79
N SER A 251 -16.92 15.62 12.06
CA SER A 251 -15.79 16.28 12.71
C SER A 251 -14.48 15.52 12.60
N ALA A 252 -14.49 14.25 12.20
CA ALA A 252 -13.28 13.45 12.05
C ALA A 252 -12.36 14.03 10.96
N SER A 253 -11.06 14.13 11.26
CA SER A 253 -10.05 14.65 10.33
C SER A 253 -8.68 14.07 10.67
N LEU A 254 -7.68 14.33 9.83
CA LEU A 254 -6.30 13.95 10.11
C LEU A 254 -5.70 14.69 11.33
N THR A 255 -6.28 15.83 11.70
CA THR A 255 -5.89 16.65 12.87
C THR A 255 -6.85 16.50 14.06
N ASP A 256 -7.87 15.64 13.97
CA ASP A 256 -8.75 15.26 15.07
C ASP A 256 -9.14 13.79 14.95
N SER A 257 -8.34 12.94 15.58
CA SER A 257 -8.45 11.48 15.50
C SER A 257 -9.32 10.87 16.62
N ARG A 258 -9.93 11.68 17.48
CA ARG A 258 -10.78 11.20 18.59
C ARG A 258 -11.93 10.31 18.16
N TYR A 259 -12.42 10.50 16.95
CA TYR A 259 -13.60 9.81 16.43
C TYR A 259 -13.32 8.39 15.89
N TYR A 260 -12.03 8.04 15.67
CA TYR A 260 -11.63 6.77 15.05
C TYR A 260 -10.35 6.16 15.63
N GLY A 261 -9.93 6.61 16.81
CA GLY A 261 -8.70 6.14 17.47
C GLY A 261 -8.87 5.87 18.97
N ASN A 262 -7.95 5.09 19.52
CA ASN A 262 -7.87 4.80 20.95
C ASN A 262 -7.03 5.86 21.68
N TYR A 263 -7.69 6.90 22.17
CA TYR A 263 -7.11 8.01 22.94
C TYR A 263 -7.78 8.14 24.29
N LYS A 264 -7.18 8.87 25.25
CA LYS A 264 -7.80 9.13 26.55
C LYS A 264 -9.14 9.88 26.45
N ASN A 265 -9.29 10.67 25.37
CA ASN A 265 -10.50 11.45 25.09
C ASN A 265 -11.21 10.98 23.83
N SER A 266 -11.11 9.71 23.48
CA SER A 266 -11.77 9.12 22.31
C SER A 266 -13.27 9.38 22.34
N LEU A 267 -13.80 9.77 21.19
CA LEU A 267 -15.22 9.97 20.90
C LEU A 267 -15.75 8.90 19.94
N ALA A 268 -14.94 7.88 19.63
CA ALA A 268 -15.37 6.73 18.85
C ALA A 268 -16.56 6.02 19.54
N PRO A 269 -17.56 5.52 18.79
CA PRO A 269 -18.74 4.94 19.39
C PRO A 269 -18.42 3.82 20.37
N ALA A 270 -19.04 3.90 21.55
CA ALA A 270 -19.24 2.89 22.58
C ALA A 270 -18.05 2.35 23.40
N ASN A 271 -18.10 2.65 24.69
CA ASN A 271 -17.80 1.83 25.89
C ASN A 271 -16.56 0.90 25.87
N GLU A 272 -15.61 1.07 24.95
CA GLU A 272 -14.49 0.17 24.78
C GLU A 272 -13.29 0.53 25.67
N ASN A 273 -13.56 1.29 26.78
CA ASN A 273 -12.52 1.74 27.70
C ASN A 273 -11.34 2.41 26.95
N SER A 274 -11.64 3.47 26.20
CA SER A 274 -10.62 4.38 25.66
C SER A 274 -9.66 4.85 26.77
N GLY A 275 -8.46 5.25 26.41
CA GLY A 275 -7.44 5.60 27.39
C GLY A 275 -6.77 4.41 28.08
N THR A 276 -6.95 3.20 27.55
CA THR A 276 -6.27 1.98 28.00
C THR A 276 -5.66 1.28 26.79
N LYS A 277 -4.40 0.87 26.91
CA LYS A 277 -3.75 0.08 25.84
C LYS A 277 -4.51 -1.22 25.58
N ARG A 278 -4.79 -1.50 24.33
CA ARG A 278 -5.52 -2.69 23.88
C ARG A 278 -4.64 -3.58 23.01
N THR A 279 -5.09 -4.82 22.81
CA THR A 279 -4.51 -5.70 21.79
C THR A 279 -4.77 -5.14 20.39
N ALA A 280 -3.90 -5.45 19.45
CA ALA A 280 -4.02 -5.01 18.07
C ALA A 280 -5.36 -5.39 17.45
N GLY A 281 -6.04 -4.46 16.81
CA GLY A 281 -7.35 -4.69 16.20
C GLY A 281 -8.48 -4.97 17.18
N PHE A 282 -8.41 -4.45 18.40
CA PHE A 282 -9.42 -4.66 19.45
C PHE A 282 -10.81 -4.18 19.04
N SER A 283 -10.90 -2.96 18.47
CA SER A 283 -12.17 -2.34 18.12
C SER A 283 -12.35 -2.11 16.63
N GLU A 284 -13.52 -2.44 16.10
CA GLU A 284 -13.92 -2.08 14.74
C GLU A 284 -14.09 -0.55 14.57
N ASN A 285 -14.32 0.19 15.67
CA ASN A 285 -14.45 1.64 15.65
C ASN A 285 -13.10 2.36 15.55
N TRP A 286 -11.99 1.64 15.72
CA TRP A 286 -10.62 2.16 15.55
C TRP A 286 -9.98 1.66 14.26
N LYS A 287 -10.81 1.42 13.25
CA LYS A 287 -10.44 0.92 11.93
C LYS A 287 -10.80 1.94 10.85
N THR A 288 -9.85 2.24 9.98
CA THR A 288 -10.07 3.01 8.75
C THR A 288 -9.49 2.26 7.56
N LYS A 289 -10.25 2.13 6.46
CA LYS A 289 -9.75 1.43 5.26
C LYS A 289 -9.13 0.05 5.55
N ASN A 290 -9.71 -0.73 6.47
CA ASN A 290 -9.19 -1.99 6.96
C ASN A 290 -7.86 -1.94 7.72
N ILE A 291 -7.35 -0.75 8.05
CA ILE A 291 -6.19 -0.55 8.92
C ILE A 291 -6.71 -0.28 10.34
N TYR A 292 -6.26 -1.05 11.31
CA TYR A 292 -6.61 -0.86 12.71
C TYR A 292 -5.54 -0.05 13.44
N ASP A 293 -5.98 0.72 14.43
CA ASP A 293 -5.12 1.40 15.40
C ASP A 293 -4.04 2.30 14.75
N LEU A 294 -4.29 2.83 13.53
CA LEU A 294 -3.39 3.80 12.92
C LEU A 294 -3.40 5.12 13.72
N ALA A 295 -4.50 5.37 14.41
CA ALA A 295 -4.72 6.50 15.29
C ALA A 295 -4.86 6.02 16.75
N GLY A 296 -3.97 6.47 17.61
CA GLY A 296 -3.96 6.12 19.02
C GLY A 296 -3.43 4.71 19.31
N ASN A 297 -3.83 4.14 20.43
CA ASN A 297 -3.37 2.90 21.02
C ASN A 297 -1.89 2.95 21.39
N VAL A 298 -0.94 2.92 20.46
CA VAL A 298 0.47 3.20 20.74
C VAL A 298 1.11 4.09 19.69
N TRP A 299 2.07 4.91 20.08
CA TRP A 299 2.99 5.57 19.15
C TRP A 299 3.75 4.54 18.34
N GLU A 300 3.92 4.79 17.07
CA GLU A 300 4.61 3.88 16.16
C GLU A 300 5.90 4.50 15.64
N TRP A 301 7.03 3.84 15.93
CA TRP A 301 8.30 4.16 15.29
C TRP A 301 8.18 4.04 13.77
N THR A 302 8.62 5.06 13.07
CA THR A 302 8.80 5.03 11.61
C THR A 302 10.27 5.01 11.25
N SER A 303 10.62 4.74 10.00
CA SER A 303 12.02 4.85 9.54
C SER A 303 12.47 6.29 9.33
N GLU A 304 11.60 7.26 9.59
CA GLU A 304 11.83 8.69 9.46
C GLU A 304 12.75 9.21 10.58
N ALA A 305 13.68 10.08 10.24
CA ALA A 305 14.61 10.66 11.21
C ALA A 305 14.81 12.17 10.99
N ASP A 306 15.11 12.88 12.07
CA ASP A 306 15.56 14.27 12.03
C ASP A 306 16.83 14.42 12.88
N SER A 307 17.96 14.62 12.23
CA SER A 307 19.28 14.82 12.86
C SER A 307 19.66 13.71 13.84
N SER A 308 19.27 13.83 15.13
CA SER A 308 19.53 12.88 16.20
C SER A 308 18.28 12.12 16.67
N ASP A 309 17.11 12.56 16.22
CA ASP A 309 15.83 12.04 16.69
C ASP A 309 15.18 11.17 15.61
N PHE A 310 14.48 10.14 16.05
CA PHE A 310 13.67 9.28 15.22
C PHE A 310 12.19 9.58 15.44
N ILE A 311 11.38 9.44 14.40
CA ILE A 311 10.02 9.93 14.40
C ILE A 311 9.04 8.83 14.78
N ASN A 312 8.15 9.16 15.71
CA ASN A 312 6.98 8.39 16.09
C ASN A 312 5.71 9.05 15.55
N ARG A 313 4.72 8.24 15.25
CA ARG A 313 3.46 8.65 14.63
C ARG A 313 2.26 8.05 15.35
N GLY A 314 1.08 8.65 15.14
CA GLY A 314 -0.19 8.05 15.48
C GLY A 314 -0.78 8.43 16.83
N GLY A 315 0.01 8.89 17.79
CA GLY A 315 -0.43 9.10 19.18
C GLY A 315 -0.62 7.79 19.94
N SER A 316 -0.99 7.86 21.21
CA SER A 316 -1.25 6.67 22.02
C SER A 316 -2.52 6.79 22.88
N TYR A 317 -2.84 5.70 23.57
CA TYR A 317 -4.01 5.60 24.45
C TYR A 317 -4.01 6.61 25.61
N VAL A 318 -2.86 7.17 26.01
CA VAL A 318 -2.76 8.17 27.09
C VAL A 318 -2.81 9.61 26.58
N ASP A 319 -2.73 9.80 25.25
CA ASP A 319 -2.66 11.12 24.64
C ASP A 319 -4.04 11.64 24.27
N ASP A 320 -4.08 12.88 23.80
CA ASP A 320 -5.29 13.55 23.31
C ASP A 320 -5.32 13.47 21.77
N GLY A 321 -6.39 12.91 21.23
CA GLY A 321 -6.48 12.66 19.78
C GLY A 321 -6.64 13.91 18.91
N CYS A 322 -6.74 15.11 19.49
CA CYS A 322 -6.65 16.37 18.75
C CYS A 322 -5.33 17.12 18.98
N ASP A 323 -4.59 16.80 20.03
CA ASP A 323 -3.24 17.34 20.25
C ASP A 323 -2.19 16.45 19.56
N ASP A 324 -2.37 15.13 19.64
CA ASP A 324 -1.50 14.12 19.07
C ASP A 324 -2.24 13.22 18.04
N PRO A 325 -2.82 13.81 16.99
CA PRO A 325 -3.61 13.07 16.01
C PRO A 325 -2.74 12.15 15.11
N VAL A 326 -3.38 11.36 14.29
CA VAL A 326 -2.72 10.41 13.36
C VAL A 326 -1.64 11.07 12.50
N SER A 327 -1.81 12.35 12.15
CA SER A 327 -0.86 13.12 11.35
C SER A 327 0.32 13.68 12.15
N TYR A 328 0.25 13.70 13.49
CA TYR A 328 1.27 14.30 14.33
C TYR A 328 2.62 13.55 14.25
N ARG A 329 3.71 14.30 14.30
CA ARG A 329 5.09 13.80 14.38
C ARG A 329 5.73 14.20 15.69
N ILE A 330 6.20 13.24 16.45
CA ILE A 330 7.06 13.48 17.61
C ILE A 330 8.44 12.89 17.37
N GLY A 331 9.48 13.63 17.73
CA GLY A 331 10.87 13.17 17.65
C GLY A 331 11.34 12.69 19.02
N ASP A 332 11.95 11.52 19.06
CA ASP A 332 12.57 10.94 20.27
C ASP A 332 13.96 10.40 19.96
N ILE A 333 14.82 10.37 20.98
CA ILE A 333 16.11 9.71 20.85
C ILE A 333 15.91 8.21 20.62
N GLY A 334 16.72 7.61 19.73
CA GLY A 334 16.53 6.21 19.29
C GLY A 334 16.57 5.14 20.38
N SER A 335 17.08 5.47 21.58
CA SER A 335 17.09 4.59 22.75
C SER A 335 15.87 4.75 23.66
N TYR A 336 14.98 5.70 23.38
CA TYR A 336 13.80 5.92 24.20
C TYR A 336 12.81 4.76 24.08
N THR A 337 12.22 4.36 25.21
CA THR A 337 11.22 3.29 25.28
C THR A 337 10.17 3.60 26.34
N TYR A 338 8.91 3.36 26.04
CA TYR A 338 7.88 3.34 27.05
C TYR A 338 6.68 2.45 26.65
N GLY A 339 5.77 2.21 27.59
CA GLY A 339 4.67 1.25 27.42
C GLY A 339 3.58 1.64 26.40
N GLY A 340 3.62 2.84 25.85
CA GLY A 340 2.75 3.33 24.80
C GLY A 340 3.48 3.55 23.47
N MET A 341 4.62 2.91 23.24
CA MET A 341 5.44 3.06 22.05
C MET A 341 5.79 1.69 21.45
N GLY A 342 5.39 1.48 20.22
CA GLY A 342 5.58 0.28 19.43
C GLY A 342 5.99 0.60 17.99
N PHE A 343 5.54 -0.18 17.02
CA PHE A 343 5.84 0.02 15.60
C PHE A 343 4.84 -0.71 14.70
N ARG A 344 4.82 -0.37 13.41
CA ARG A 344 4.06 -1.05 12.36
C ARG A 344 4.98 -1.48 11.22
N PRO A 345 4.87 -2.71 10.70
CA PRO A 345 5.64 -3.14 9.54
C PRO A 345 5.05 -2.59 8.24
N ARG A 346 5.92 -2.37 7.26
CA ARG A 346 5.60 -2.22 5.85
C ARG A 346 6.11 -3.44 5.08
N LEU A 347 5.39 -3.88 4.03
CA LEU A 347 5.80 -4.98 3.15
C LEU A 347 6.19 -4.43 1.78
N TYR A 348 7.39 -4.77 1.33
CA TYR A 348 7.95 -4.44 0.02
C TYR A 348 7.92 -5.68 -0.88
N ILE A 349 7.62 -5.50 -2.16
CA ILE A 349 7.72 -6.53 -3.19
C ILE A 349 9.09 -6.38 -3.87
N LYS A 350 9.96 -7.37 -3.76
CA LYS A 350 11.36 -7.32 -4.24
C LYS A 350 11.49 -7.33 -5.76
#